data_c9781cb90a317644cace519fa5076f46
#
_entry.id   c9781cb90a317644cace519fa5076f46
#
_cell.length_a   1.000
_cell.length_b   1.000
_cell.length_c   1.000
_cell.angle_alpha   90.00
_cell.angle_beta   90.00
_cell.angle_gamma   90.00
#
_symmetry.space_group_name_H-M   'P 1'
#
loop_
_entity.id
_entity.type
_entity.pdbx_description
1 polymer ?
#
loop_
_entity_poly.entity_id
_entity_poly.type
_entity_poly.pdbx_seq_one_letter_code
_entity_poly.pdbx_strand_id
1 'polypeptide(L)'
;ELLQIPDNYKVLLMQGGANMQFAMVPYNLLNENETASYLDTGVWAAKAEEEARLYGKTHIVASSKPDAYRYIPKTFEVPKDSVYLHVTSNNTIYGTEFFEDKSYDVPVVADMSSDIFSRPVDVSRYGLIYAGAQKNLGSAGITMVIIREDLIGRSARAKSKMWDYGIYAKNNSLYNTPPVFAIYTCLLTLRWLKKLGGLTAMEKRNKAKAELLYAEIDRNPLFKGHAVAEDRSRMNINFVPVHPEDEAAFLEFVKPYHIHGIKGYRTVGGFRA
;
A
#
# COMPACT_ATOMS: atom_id res chain seq x y z
N GLU A 1 -16.04 7.79 -8.29
CA GLU A 1 -16.10 9.25 -8.29
C GLU A 1 -14.77 9.88 -7.84
N LEU A 2 -14.31 9.72 -6.58
CA LEU A 2 -13.04 10.34 -6.10
C LEU A 2 -11.81 9.87 -6.88
N LEU A 3 -11.70 8.57 -7.16
CA LEU A 3 -10.61 7.98 -7.93
C LEU A 3 -10.88 7.93 -9.44
N GLN A 4 -12.04 8.42 -9.91
CA GLN A 4 -12.41 8.37 -11.33
C GLN A 4 -12.21 6.98 -11.95
N ILE A 5 -12.63 5.93 -11.23
CA ILE A 5 -12.46 4.54 -11.65
C ILE A 5 -13.16 4.32 -12.99
N PRO A 6 -12.47 3.81 -14.04
CA PRO A 6 -13.08 3.54 -15.35
C PRO A 6 -14.16 2.46 -15.28
N ASP A 7 -15.10 2.47 -16.24
CA ASP A 7 -16.26 1.55 -16.25
C ASP A 7 -15.89 0.07 -16.39
N ASN A 8 -14.71 -0.22 -16.98
CA ASN A 8 -14.18 -1.56 -17.14
C ASN A 8 -13.45 -2.10 -15.89
N TYR A 9 -13.73 -1.51 -14.73
CA TYR A 9 -13.24 -1.99 -13.42
C TYR A 9 -14.41 -2.36 -12.51
N LYS A 10 -14.15 -3.32 -11.62
CA LYS A 10 -15.05 -3.66 -10.51
C LYS A 10 -14.43 -3.21 -9.18
N VAL A 11 -15.28 -2.67 -8.32
CA VAL A 11 -14.92 -2.35 -6.92
C VAL A 11 -15.52 -3.41 -6.02
N LEU A 12 -14.66 -4.15 -5.34
CA LEU A 12 -15.06 -5.22 -4.44
C LEU A 12 -14.79 -4.80 -2.99
N LEU A 13 -15.75 -5.03 -2.12
CA LEU A 13 -15.64 -4.81 -0.69
C LEU A 13 -15.52 -6.18 0.00
N MET A 14 -14.32 -6.53 0.40
CA MET A 14 -13.96 -7.85 0.90
C MET A 14 -13.55 -7.79 2.38
N GLN A 15 -13.28 -8.93 2.98
CA GLN A 15 -12.78 -9.04 4.34
C GLN A 15 -11.33 -9.55 4.33
N GLY A 16 -10.66 -9.60 5.50
CA GLY A 16 -9.36 -10.23 5.68
C GLY A 16 -8.15 -9.30 5.59
N GLY A 17 -8.32 -8.02 5.26
CA GLY A 17 -7.21 -7.06 5.16
C GLY A 17 -6.27 -7.34 4.01
N ALA A 18 -5.15 -6.57 3.95
CA ALA A 18 -4.13 -6.75 2.92
C ALA A 18 -3.45 -8.13 2.99
N ASN A 19 -3.28 -8.70 4.18
CA ASN A 19 -2.68 -10.03 4.30
C ASN A 19 -3.48 -11.11 3.57
N MET A 20 -4.82 -11.03 3.59
CA MET A 20 -5.65 -11.93 2.79
C MET A 20 -5.43 -11.69 1.28
N GLN A 21 -5.20 -10.45 0.86
CA GLN A 21 -4.95 -10.13 -0.54
C GLN A 21 -3.58 -10.65 -1.02
N PHE A 22 -2.59 -10.78 -0.14
CA PHE A 22 -1.32 -11.44 -0.50
C PHE A 22 -1.53 -12.86 -1.03
N ALA A 23 -2.50 -13.59 -0.47
CA ALA A 23 -2.90 -14.91 -0.94
C ALA A 23 -3.92 -14.84 -2.09
N MET A 24 -4.93 -13.96 -2.00
CA MET A 24 -6.04 -13.92 -2.96
C MET A 24 -5.63 -13.40 -4.33
N VAL A 25 -4.69 -12.46 -4.43
CA VAL A 25 -4.19 -11.97 -5.71
C VAL A 25 -3.59 -13.12 -6.53
N PRO A 26 -2.55 -13.85 -6.04
CA PRO A 26 -2.01 -14.97 -6.81
C PRO A 26 -3.01 -16.11 -6.99
N TYR A 27 -3.88 -16.36 -6.01
CA TYR A 27 -4.95 -17.36 -6.14
C TYR A 27 -5.90 -17.09 -7.32
N ASN A 28 -6.20 -15.81 -7.61
CA ASN A 28 -7.09 -15.40 -8.69
C ASN A 28 -6.37 -15.15 -10.02
N LEU A 29 -5.10 -14.75 -10.00
CA LEU A 29 -4.40 -14.28 -11.19
C LEU A 29 -3.27 -15.20 -11.67
N LEU A 30 -2.67 -16.05 -10.81
CA LEU A 30 -1.47 -16.79 -11.11
C LEU A 30 -1.77 -18.29 -11.22
N ASN A 31 -1.40 -18.93 -12.35
CA ASN A 31 -1.41 -20.37 -12.48
C ASN A 31 -0.04 -20.96 -12.05
N GLU A 32 -0.02 -22.26 -11.76
CA GLU A 32 1.14 -22.96 -11.18
C GLU A 32 2.44 -22.80 -11.99
N ASN A 33 2.34 -22.81 -13.32
CA ASN A 33 3.51 -22.73 -14.22
C ASN A 33 3.85 -21.29 -14.66
N GLU A 34 3.06 -20.32 -14.27
CA GLU A 34 3.26 -18.91 -14.59
C GLU A 34 4.12 -18.20 -13.56
N THR A 35 4.67 -17.05 -13.95
CA THR A 35 5.53 -16.23 -13.10
C THR A 35 4.88 -14.87 -12.83
N ALA A 36 4.86 -14.45 -11.58
CA ALA A 36 4.52 -13.09 -11.19
C ALA A 36 5.77 -12.33 -10.74
N SER A 37 5.88 -11.07 -11.13
CA SER A 37 7.00 -10.19 -10.76
C SER A 37 6.68 -9.35 -9.53
N TYR A 38 7.70 -9.13 -8.69
CA TYR A 38 7.59 -8.38 -7.44
C TYR A 38 8.70 -7.35 -7.31
N LEU A 39 8.34 -6.12 -6.92
CA LEU A 39 9.29 -5.09 -6.51
C LEU A 39 9.42 -5.13 -4.99
N ASP A 40 10.57 -5.61 -4.49
CA ASP A 40 10.83 -5.78 -3.05
C ASP A 40 11.33 -4.48 -2.43
N THR A 41 10.40 -3.69 -1.90
CA THR A 41 10.64 -2.38 -1.27
C THR A 41 10.36 -2.38 0.23
N GLY A 42 10.07 -3.54 0.83
CA GLY A 42 9.79 -3.61 2.26
C GLY A 42 9.16 -4.92 2.69
N VAL A 43 8.95 -5.05 4.00
CA VAL A 43 8.38 -6.26 4.62
C VAL A 43 7.04 -6.67 4.00
N TRP A 44 6.19 -5.70 3.61
CA TRP A 44 4.88 -6.03 3.05
C TRP A 44 5.00 -6.58 1.62
N ALA A 45 5.88 -6.01 0.81
CA ALA A 45 6.18 -6.53 -0.52
C ALA A 45 6.79 -7.96 -0.44
N ALA A 46 7.74 -8.18 0.48
CA ALA A 46 8.33 -9.49 0.70
C ALA A 46 7.30 -10.53 1.14
N LYS A 47 6.37 -10.18 2.06
CA LYS A 47 5.28 -11.08 2.47
C LYS A 47 4.31 -11.40 1.34
N ALA A 48 3.98 -10.43 0.49
CA ALA A 48 3.13 -10.66 -0.66
C ALA A 48 3.79 -11.64 -1.66
N GLU A 49 5.09 -11.53 -1.86
CA GLU A 49 5.87 -12.45 -2.70
C GLU A 49 5.96 -13.85 -2.09
N GLU A 50 6.20 -13.94 -0.77
CA GLU A 50 6.25 -15.21 -0.04
C GLU A 50 4.93 -16.00 -0.19
N GLU A 51 3.78 -15.34 -0.01
CA GLU A 51 2.47 -15.97 -0.22
C GLU A 51 2.24 -16.41 -1.67
N ALA A 52 2.69 -15.62 -2.64
CA ALA A 52 2.51 -15.95 -4.06
C ALA A 52 3.26 -17.22 -4.50
N ARG A 53 4.38 -17.56 -3.85
CA ARG A 53 5.13 -18.80 -4.11
C ARG A 53 4.30 -20.08 -3.88
N LEU A 54 3.24 -19.99 -3.09
CA LEU A 54 2.32 -21.11 -2.86
C LEU A 54 1.42 -21.38 -4.08
N TYR A 55 1.33 -20.44 -5.01
CA TYR A 55 0.39 -20.49 -6.13
C TYR A 55 1.05 -20.61 -7.49
N GLY A 56 2.28 -20.13 -7.63
CA GLY A 56 3.04 -20.17 -8.87
C GLY A 56 4.47 -19.70 -8.66
N LYS A 57 5.16 -19.42 -9.77
CA LYS A 57 6.53 -18.90 -9.71
C LYS A 57 6.55 -17.42 -9.42
N THR A 58 7.58 -16.96 -8.71
CA THR A 58 7.80 -15.54 -8.44
C THR A 58 9.17 -15.10 -8.94
N HIS A 59 9.28 -13.83 -9.33
CA HIS A 59 10.52 -13.18 -9.74
C HIS A 59 10.63 -11.81 -9.07
N ILE A 60 11.69 -11.57 -8.31
CA ILE A 60 11.98 -10.26 -7.72
C ILE A 60 12.76 -9.45 -8.77
N VAL A 61 12.10 -8.44 -9.36
CA VAL A 61 12.68 -7.61 -10.42
C VAL A 61 13.73 -6.63 -9.90
N ALA A 62 13.57 -6.15 -8.67
CA ALA A 62 14.55 -5.35 -7.93
C ALA A 62 14.22 -5.37 -6.45
N SER A 63 15.24 -5.10 -5.61
CA SER A 63 15.09 -5.04 -4.16
C SER A 63 15.99 -3.95 -3.59
N SER A 64 15.45 -3.16 -2.64
CA SER A 64 16.23 -2.23 -1.82
C SER A 64 16.57 -2.79 -0.43
N LYS A 65 16.35 -4.08 -0.21
CA LYS A 65 16.64 -4.78 1.06
C LYS A 65 18.10 -4.66 1.51
N PRO A 66 19.12 -4.76 0.61
CA PRO A 66 20.51 -4.60 1.02
C PRO A 66 20.82 -3.25 1.69
N ASP A 67 20.05 -2.21 1.31
CA ASP A 67 20.16 -0.85 1.88
C ASP A 67 19.04 -0.55 2.88
N ALA A 68 18.56 -1.56 3.60
CA ALA A 68 17.52 -1.46 4.63
C ALA A 68 16.25 -0.76 4.13
N TYR A 69 15.89 -0.96 2.87
CA TYR A 69 14.70 -0.41 2.22
C TYR A 69 14.59 1.13 2.28
N ARG A 70 15.72 1.82 2.19
CA ARG A 70 15.79 3.28 2.30
C ARG A 70 15.36 4.02 1.03
N TYR A 71 15.20 3.32 -0.08
CA TYR A 71 14.82 3.89 -1.39
C TYR A 71 13.92 2.95 -2.18
N ILE A 72 13.30 3.50 -3.22
CA ILE A 72 12.55 2.75 -4.23
C ILE A 72 13.46 2.53 -5.44
N PRO A 73 13.74 1.29 -5.89
CA PRO A 73 14.50 1.04 -7.11
C PRO A 73 13.86 1.73 -8.32
N LYS A 74 14.64 2.53 -9.07
CA LYS A 74 14.14 3.29 -10.24
C LYS A 74 14.38 2.59 -11.57
N THR A 75 15.40 1.73 -11.62
CA THR A 75 15.80 1.03 -12.84
C THR A 75 15.68 -0.47 -12.62
N PHE A 76 14.74 -1.08 -13.33
CA PHE A 76 14.55 -2.52 -13.39
C PHE A 76 13.72 -2.88 -14.64
N GLU A 77 13.84 -4.11 -15.08
CA GLU A 77 13.06 -4.66 -16.19
C GLU A 77 12.06 -5.67 -15.66
N VAL A 78 10.85 -5.62 -16.20
CA VAL A 78 9.80 -6.59 -15.90
C VAL A 78 9.72 -7.57 -17.06
N PRO A 79 9.93 -8.88 -16.86
CA PRO A 79 9.79 -9.88 -17.91
C PRO A 79 8.39 -9.81 -18.54
N LYS A 80 8.34 -9.81 -19.89
CA LYS A 80 7.07 -9.67 -20.65
C LYS A 80 6.10 -10.84 -20.45
N ASP A 81 6.61 -11.98 -20.04
CA ASP A 81 5.85 -13.19 -19.71
C ASP A 81 5.34 -13.19 -18.26
N SER A 82 5.65 -12.15 -17.48
CA SER A 82 5.09 -12.00 -16.14
C SER A 82 3.58 -11.76 -16.19
N VAL A 83 2.85 -12.45 -15.34
CA VAL A 83 1.40 -12.32 -15.22
C VAL A 83 1.00 -10.95 -14.72
N TYR A 84 1.79 -10.42 -13.77
CA TYR A 84 1.66 -9.08 -13.21
C TYR A 84 2.97 -8.63 -12.55
N LEU A 85 3.08 -7.33 -12.33
CA LEU A 85 4.06 -6.73 -11.43
C LEU A 85 3.35 -6.29 -10.14
N HIS A 86 3.80 -6.82 -9.00
CA HIS A 86 3.31 -6.38 -7.70
C HIS A 86 4.19 -5.27 -7.12
N VAL A 87 3.55 -4.20 -6.64
CA VAL A 87 4.20 -3.07 -5.96
C VAL A 87 3.49 -2.73 -4.65
N THR A 88 4.22 -2.25 -3.66
CA THR A 88 3.68 -1.63 -2.45
C THR A 88 3.87 -0.13 -2.57
N SER A 89 2.79 0.62 -2.75
CA SER A 89 2.85 2.06 -3.07
C SER A 89 3.43 2.90 -1.94
N ASN A 90 3.13 2.53 -0.68
CA ASN A 90 3.66 3.22 0.50
C ASN A 90 4.14 2.22 1.57
N ASN A 91 5.42 2.26 1.88
CA ASN A 91 6.08 1.38 2.84
C ASN A 91 6.08 1.99 4.24
N THR A 92 5.06 1.72 5.02
CA THR A 92 4.82 2.32 6.35
C THR A 92 5.94 2.10 7.37
N ILE A 93 6.71 1.01 7.22
CA ILE A 93 7.79 0.65 8.16
C ILE A 93 9.06 1.43 7.86
N TYR A 94 9.32 1.73 6.57
CA TYR A 94 10.58 2.34 6.12
C TYR A 94 10.43 3.80 5.71
N GLY A 95 9.18 4.28 5.53
CA GLY A 95 8.90 5.66 5.16
C GLY A 95 9.24 6.00 3.72
N THR A 96 9.13 5.02 2.82
CA THR A 96 9.27 5.23 1.38
C THR A 96 7.91 5.16 0.67
N GLU A 97 7.69 6.00 -0.33
CA GLU A 97 6.45 6.05 -1.12
C GLU A 97 6.78 6.12 -2.61
N PHE A 98 6.04 5.37 -3.40
CA PHE A 98 6.19 5.29 -4.84
C PHE A 98 5.29 6.33 -5.51
N PHE A 99 5.88 7.39 -6.05
CA PHE A 99 5.14 8.50 -6.67
C PHE A 99 5.03 8.39 -8.19
N GLU A 100 5.82 7.51 -8.80
CA GLU A 100 5.84 7.40 -10.27
C GLU A 100 4.68 6.54 -10.77
N ASP A 101 3.88 7.12 -11.65
CA ASP A 101 2.86 6.41 -12.41
C ASP A 101 3.49 5.85 -13.71
N LYS A 102 4.47 4.95 -13.59
CA LYS A 102 5.04 4.26 -14.76
C LYS A 102 4.04 3.27 -15.36
N SER A 103 3.99 3.21 -16.67
CA SER A 103 3.31 2.14 -17.39
C SER A 103 4.27 0.99 -17.63
N TYR A 104 3.78 -0.23 -17.47
CA TYR A 104 4.50 -1.46 -17.75
C TYR A 104 3.73 -2.29 -18.77
N ASP A 105 4.43 -3.14 -19.52
CA ASP A 105 3.81 -4.04 -20.51
C ASP A 105 2.94 -5.14 -19.87
N VAL A 106 2.99 -5.26 -18.55
CA VAL A 106 2.21 -6.21 -17.76
C VAL A 106 1.28 -5.49 -16.77
N PRO A 107 0.17 -6.11 -16.36
CA PRO A 107 -0.72 -5.51 -15.35
C PRO A 107 0.03 -5.22 -14.04
N VAL A 108 -0.17 -4.03 -13.48
CA VAL A 108 0.35 -3.68 -12.15
C VAL A 108 -0.67 -4.03 -11.08
N VAL A 109 -0.24 -4.74 -10.06
CA VAL A 109 -0.98 -5.01 -8.82
C VAL A 109 -0.38 -4.16 -7.71
N ALA A 110 -1.19 -3.29 -7.10
CA ALA A 110 -0.69 -2.36 -6.08
C ALA A 110 -1.35 -2.59 -4.70
N ASP A 111 -0.51 -2.74 -3.67
CA ASP A 111 -0.93 -2.54 -2.27
C ASP A 111 -0.92 -1.04 -1.97
N MET A 112 -2.11 -0.43 -1.89
CA MET A 112 -2.31 0.96 -1.52
C MET A 112 -2.93 1.12 -0.12
N SER A 113 -2.79 0.14 0.76
CA SER A 113 -3.46 0.15 2.07
C SER A 113 -3.16 1.40 2.89
N SER A 114 -1.98 2.00 2.76
CA SER A 114 -1.60 3.14 3.59
C SER A 114 -1.67 4.50 2.89
N ASP A 115 -1.88 4.54 1.58
CA ASP A 115 -1.90 5.77 0.80
C ASP A 115 -3.08 5.93 -0.17
N ILE A 116 -3.97 4.93 -0.26
CA ILE A 116 -5.21 5.08 -1.05
C ILE A 116 -5.99 6.31 -0.58
N PHE A 117 -6.52 7.11 -1.50
CA PHE A 117 -7.21 8.37 -1.22
C PHE A 117 -6.34 9.47 -0.58
N SER A 118 -5.02 9.33 -0.55
CA SER A 118 -4.09 10.38 -0.07
C SER A 118 -3.78 11.44 -1.13
N ARG A 119 -3.92 11.07 -2.39
CA ARG A 119 -3.64 11.87 -3.59
C ARG A 119 -4.46 11.36 -4.79
N PRO A 120 -4.56 12.13 -5.88
CA PRO A 120 -5.06 11.60 -7.15
C PRO A 120 -4.19 10.44 -7.65
N VAL A 121 -4.85 9.42 -8.20
CA VAL A 121 -4.22 8.24 -8.79
C VAL A 121 -4.94 7.92 -10.10
N ASP A 122 -4.19 7.70 -11.18
CA ASP A 122 -4.74 7.19 -12.43
C ASP A 122 -4.95 5.68 -12.34
N VAL A 123 -6.17 5.28 -12.01
CA VAL A 123 -6.55 3.86 -11.83
C VAL A 123 -6.31 3.04 -13.10
N SER A 124 -6.38 3.66 -14.29
CA SER A 124 -6.22 2.95 -15.57
C SER A 124 -4.84 2.30 -15.76
N ARG A 125 -3.84 2.74 -15.00
CA ARG A 125 -2.47 2.19 -15.01
C ARG A 125 -2.32 0.89 -14.22
N TYR A 126 -3.34 0.52 -13.46
CA TYR A 126 -3.30 -0.65 -12.58
C TYR A 126 -4.25 -1.74 -13.09
N GLY A 127 -3.79 -2.96 -13.11
CA GLY A 127 -4.67 -4.11 -13.32
C GLY A 127 -5.51 -4.41 -12.06
N LEU A 128 -4.90 -4.20 -10.88
CA LEU A 128 -5.57 -4.39 -9.60
C LEU A 128 -4.95 -3.47 -8.53
N ILE A 129 -5.80 -2.79 -7.76
CA ILE A 129 -5.43 -2.09 -6.53
C ILE A 129 -6.15 -2.76 -5.37
N TYR A 130 -5.46 -3.03 -4.28
CA TYR A 130 -6.11 -3.41 -3.03
C TYR A 130 -5.67 -2.52 -1.86
N ALA A 131 -6.56 -2.37 -0.88
CA ALA A 131 -6.31 -1.54 0.28
C ALA A 131 -7.10 -2.01 1.51
N GLY A 132 -6.40 -2.37 2.57
CA GLY A 132 -7.02 -2.57 3.88
C GLY A 132 -7.51 -1.23 4.45
N ALA A 133 -8.77 -1.18 4.89
CA ALA A 133 -9.41 0.08 5.26
C ALA A 133 -8.85 0.74 6.52
N GLN A 134 -8.30 -0.03 7.46
CA GLN A 134 -7.92 0.41 8.82
C GLN A 134 -6.85 1.51 8.89
N LYS A 135 -6.27 1.91 7.77
CA LYS A 135 -5.26 2.97 7.72
C LYS A 135 -5.88 4.29 7.23
N ASN A 136 -6.06 4.42 5.91
CA ASN A 136 -6.46 5.71 5.32
C ASN A 136 -7.91 5.76 4.83
N LEU A 137 -8.60 4.63 4.72
CA LEU A 137 -9.97 4.56 4.17
C LEU A 137 -11.07 4.61 5.24
N GLY A 138 -10.83 4.00 6.43
CA GLY A 138 -11.86 3.91 7.47
C GLY A 138 -11.47 2.99 8.62
N SER A 139 -12.44 2.26 9.15
CA SER A 139 -12.19 1.29 10.22
C SER A 139 -11.73 -0.07 9.68
N ALA A 140 -11.12 -0.88 10.57
CA ALA A 140 -10.82 -2.28 10.28
C ALA A 140 -12.10 -3.06 9.94
N GLY A 141 -11.95 -4.12 9.12
CA GLY A 141 -13.03 -5.05 8.77
C GLY A 141 -13.32 -5.12 7.27
N ILE A 142 -12.85 -4.16 6.50
CA ILE A 142 -13.03 -4.13 5.04
C ILE A 142 -11.68 -4.05 4.33
N THR A 143 -11.61 -4.67 3.16
CA THR A 143 -10.56 -4.50 2.17
C THR A 143 -11.20 -4.10 0.85
N MET A 144 -10.84 -2.94 0.33
CA MET A 144 -11.25 -2.53 -1.01
C MET A 144 -10.33 -3.17 -2.03
N VAL A 145 -10.93 -3.77 -3.07
CA VAL A 145 -10.22 -4.26 -4.25
C VAL A 145 -10.83 -3.58 -5.47
N ILE A 146 -10.00 -2.92 -6.27
CA ILE A 146 -10.37 -2.32 -7.55
C ILE A 146 -9.66 -3.15 -8.60
N ILE A 147 -10.39 -3.89 -9.42
CA ILE A 147 -9.85 -4.84 -10.38
C ILE A 147 -10.39 -4.60 -11.77
N ARG A 148 -9.53 -4.63 -12.78
CA ARG A 148 -9.90 -4.56 -14.18
C ARG A 148 -10.62 -5.85 -14.59
N GLU A 149 -11.71 -5.72 -15.34
CA GLU A 149 -12.62 -6.85 -15.64
C GLU A 149 -11.95 -8.01 -16.40
N ASP A 150 -10.99 -7.72 -17.27
CA ASP A 150 -10.25 -8.73 -18.03
C ASP A 150 -9.38 -9.66 -17.16
N LEU A 151 -9.08 -9.25 -15.92
CA LEU A 151 -8.33 -10.05 -14.95
C LEU A 151 -9.21 -10.98 -14.12
N ILE A 152 -10.52 -10.77 -14.14
CA ILE A 152 -11.48 -11.60 -13.38
C ILE A 152 -11.62 -12.96 -14.09
N GLY A 153 -11.37 -14.04 -13.33
CA GLY A 153 -11.44 -15.40 -13.87
C GLY A 153 -10.21 -15.88 -14.62
N ARG A 154 -9.10 -15.09 -14.57
CA ARG A 154 -7.86 -15.41 -15.30
C ARG A 154 -7.23 -16.73 -14.88
N SER A 155 -7.17 -17.04 -13.59
CA SER A 155 -6.60 -18.30 -13.11
C SER A 155 -7.56 -19.46 -13.41
N ALA A 156 -7.07 -20.52 -14.02
CA ALA A 156 -7.80 -21.77 -14.30
C ALA A 156 -8.01 -22.66 -13.05
N ARG A 157 -7.41 -22.29 -11.92
CA ARG A 157 -7.52 -22.97 -10.64
C ARG A 157 -8.98 -23.09 -10.18
N ALA A 158 -9.35 -24.25 -9.64
CA ALA A 158 -10.62 -24.39 -8.92
C ALA A 158 -10.62 -23.46 -7.70
N LYS A 159 -11.66 -22.61 -7.58
CA LYS A 159 -11.68 -21.57 -6.58
C LYS A 159 -12.75 -21.82 -5.53
N SER A 160 -12.40 -21.58 -4.26
CA SER A 160 -13.40 -21.37 -3.21
C SER A 160 -14.20 -20.11 -3.54
N LYS A 161 -15.52 -20.21 -3.45
CA LYS A 161 -16.42 -19.06 -3.73
C LYS A 161 -16.11 -17.84 -2.87
N MET A 162 -15.61 -18.06 -1.65
CA MET A 162 -15.24 -16.98 -0.70
C MET A 162 -13.96 -16.23 -1.10
N TRP A 163 -13.14 -16.78 -2.01
CA TRP A 163 -11.87 -16.22 -2.44
C TRP A 163 -11.86 -15.81 -3.92
N ASP A 164 -12.98 -16.02 -4.62
CA ASP A 164 -13.10 -15.75 -6.05
C ASP A 164 -13.62 -14.33 -6.30
N TYR A 165 -12.76 -13.47 -6.86
CA TYR A 165 -13.12 -12.11 -7.25
C TYR A 165 -14.35 -12.08 -8.20
N GLY A 166 -14.51 -13.07 -9.08
CA GLY A 166 -15.65 -13.17 -9.97
C GLY A 166 -16.98 -13.36 -9.24
N ILE A 167 -16.98 -14.13 -8.16
CA ILE A 167 -18.17 -14.30 -7.32
C ILE A 167 -18.54 -13.00 -6.61
N TYR A 168 -17.53 -12.27 -6.07
CA TYR A 168 -17.78 -10.96 -5.44
C TYR A 168 -18.25 -9.93 -6.46
N ALA A 169 -17.65 -9.88 -7.65
CA ALA A 169 -18.06 -8.97 -8.73
C ALA A 169 -19.53 -9.24 -9.16
N LYS A 170 -19.88 -10.51 -9.40
CA LYS A 170 -21.24 -10.92 -9.79
C LYS A 170 -22.32 -10.58 -8.76
N ASN A 171 -21.98 -10.60 -7.48
CA ASN A 171 -22.88 -10.39 -6.37
C ASN A 171 -22.76 -8.98 -5.73
N ASN A 172 -22.10 -8.02 -6.38
CA ASN A 172 -21.89 -6.67 -5.84
C ASN A 172 -21.33 -6.69 -4.40
N SER A 173 -20.38 -7.59 -4.14
CA SER A 173 -19.75 -7.85 -2.83
C SER A 173 -20.70 -8.40 -1.74
N LEU A 174 -21.91 -8.84 -2.10
CA LEU A 174 -22.93 -9.35 -1.18
C LEU A 174 -23.08 -10.88 -1.25
N TYR A 175 -22.03 -11.58 -1.68
CA TYR A 175 -22.06 -13.05 -1.68
C TYR A 175 -22.22 -13.63 -0.26
N ASN A 176 -21.61 -13.01 0.72
CA ASN A 176 -21.80 -13.28 2.15
C ASN A 176 -22.17 -11.99 2.88
N THR A 177 -22.62 -12.10 4.12
CA THR A 177 -22.95 -10.94 4.96
C THR A 177 -21.73 -10.03 5.10
N PRO A 178 -21.82 -8.78 4.63
CA PRO A 178 -20.68 -7.86 4.66
C PRO A 178 -20.52 -7.20 6.04
N PRO A 179 -19.36 -6.66 6.39
CA PRO A 179 -19.15 -5.91 7.61
C PRO A 179 -19.74 -4.50 7.49
N VAL A 180 -21.06 -4.38 7.64
CA VAL A 180 -21.86 -3.19 7.37
C VAL A 180 -21.32 -1.94 8.08
N PHE A 181 -20.95 -2.07 9.38
CA PHE A 181 -20.42 -0.94 10.13
C PHE A 181 -19.11 -0.42 9.53
N ALA A 182 -18.20 -1.29 9.13
CA ALA A 182 -16.94 -0.89 8.51
C ALA A 182 -17.17 -0.22 7.14
N ILE A 183 -18.13 -0.72 6.34
CA ILE A 183 -18.55 -0.08 5.08
C ILE A 183 -19.11 1.33 5.35
N TYR A 184 -19.96 1.46 6.36
CA TYR A 184 -20.56 2.74 6.73
C TYR A 184 -19.51 3.77 7.18
N THR A 185 -18.52 3.36 7.98
CA THR A 185 -17.42 4.26 8.38
C THR A 185 -16.57 4.69 7.18
N CYS A 186 -16.29 3.79 6.24
CA CYS A 186 -15.62 4.15 4.99
C CYS A 186 -16.44 5.16 4.17
N LEU A 187 -17.76 4.96 4.06
CA LEU A 187 -18.64 5.93 3.39
C LEU A 187 -18.57 7.32 4.03
N LEU A 188 -18.57 7.39 5.36
CA LEU A 188 -18.47 8.67 6.07
C LEU A 188 -17.10 9.34 5.83
N THR A 189 -16.02 8.59 5.86
CA THR A 189 -14.67 9.08 5.55
C THR A 189 -14.60 9.63 4.12
N LEU A 190 -15.12 8.91 3.12
CA LEU A 190 -15.13 9.36 1.73
C LEU A 190 -16.01 10.59 1.51
N ARG A 191 -17.17 10.68 2.19
CA ARG A 191 -18.01 11.88 2.17
C ARG A 191 -17.32 13.10 2.79
N TRP A 192 -16.61 12.90 3.90
CA TRP A 192 -15.79 13.94 4.52
C TRP A 192 -14.68 14.38 3.57
N LEU A 193 -13.95 13.45 2.95
CA LEU A 193 -12.89 13.75 1.98
C LEU A 193 -13.44 14.57 0.79
N LYS A 194 -14.61 14.21 0.27
CA LYS A 194 -15.29 14.96 -0.80
C LYS A 194 -15.60 16.40 -0.37
N LYS A 195 -16.13 16.58 0.85
CA LYS A 195 -16.41 17.92 1.41
C LYS A 195 -15.16 18.76 1.62
N LEU A 196 -14.01 18.10 1.89
CA LEU A 196 -12.72 18.79 2.07
C LEU A 196 -12.13 19.33 0.75
N GLY A 197 -12.72 19.01 -0.39
CA GLY A 197 -12.24 19.38 -1.72
C GLY A 197 -11.60 18.22 -2.51
N GLY A 198 -11.82 16.98 -2.06
CA GLY A 198 -11.37 15.75 -2.74
C GLY A 198 -9.88 15.48 -2.62
N LEU A 199 -9.37 14.68 -3.55
CA LEU A 199 -8.02 14.15 -3.50
C LEU A 199 -6.94 15.22 -3.69
N THR A 200 -7.16 16.21 -4.54
CA THR A 200 -6.21 17.31 -4.77
C THR A 200 -6.02 18.16 -3.49
N ALA A 201 -7.10 18.45 -2.78
CA ALA A 201 -7.02 19.17 -1.52
C ALA A 201 -6.33 18.32 -0.43
N MET A 202 -6.59 17.01 -0.40
CA MET A 202 -5.93 16.09 0.52
C MET A 202 -4.43 15.97 0.24
N GLU A 203 -4.04 15.83 -1.02
CA GLU A 203 -2.63 15.79 -1.41
C GLU A 203 -1.88 17.03 -0.96
N LYS A 204 -2.43 18.22 -1.23
CA LYS A 204 -1.84 19.49 -0.77
C LYS A 204 -1.63 19.51 0.75
N ARG A 205 -2.62 19.03 1.50
CA ARG A 205 -2.56 18.95 2.96
C ARG A 205 -1.51 17.95 3.44
N ASN A 206 -1.44 16.76 2.83
CA ASN A 206 -0.46 15.74 3.19
C ASN A 206 0.96 16.20 2.87
N LYS A 207 1.16 16.82 1.71
CA LYS A 207 2.43 17.42 1.32
C LYS A 207 2.90 18.46 2.32
N ALA A 208 2.05 19.42 2.68
CA ALA A 208 2.39 20.47 3.65
C ALA A 208 2.77 19.90 5.03
N LYS A 209 2.05 18.87 5.53
CA LYS A 209 2.38 18.20 6.80
C LYS A 209 3.73 17.50 6.74
N ALA A 210 3.97 16.75 5.65
CA ALA A 210 5.22 16.02 5.46
C ALA A 210 6.42 16.97 5.33
N GLU A 211 6.30 18.01 4.51
CA GLU A 211 7.33 19.04 4.32
C GLU A 211 7.71 19.73 5.63
N LEU A 212 6.73 20.07 6.45
CA LEU A 212 6.96 20.70 7.77
C LEU A 212 7.84 19.82 8.66
N LEU A 213 7.52 18.52 8.75
CA LEU A 213 8.27 17.61 9.62
C LEU A 213 9.63 17.24 9.03
N TYR A 214 9.71 16.99 7.71
CA TYR A 214 11.00 16.71 7.07
C TYR A 214 11.95 17.90 7.12
N ALA A 215 11.46 19.14 6.95
CA ALA A 215 12.28 20.34 7.10
C ALA A 215 12.89 20.43 8.51
N GLU A 216 12.10 20.07 9.55
CA GLU A 216 12.62 20.02 10.92
C GLU A 216 13.69 18.92 11.09
N ILE A 217 13.42 17.70 10.59
CA ILE A 217 14.37 16.58 10.67
C ILE A 217 15.69 16.93 9.98
N ASP A 218 15.62 17.54 8.80
CA ASP A 218 16.83 17.82 7.98
C ASP A 218 17.68 18.97 8.54
N ARG A 219 17.06 19.96 9.23
CA ARG A 219 17.81 21.06 9.85
C ARG A 219 18.32 20.74 11.25
N ASN A 220 17.73 19.74 11.91
CA ASN A 220 18.02 19.42 13.31
C ASN A 220 19.22 18.47 13.41
N PRO A 221 20.31 18.85 14.11
CA PRO A 221 21.51 18.03 14.19
C PRO A 221 21.33 16.73 14.97
N LEU A 222 20.23 16.58 15.72
CA LEU A 222 19.96 15.37 16.51
C LEU A 222 19.32 14.23 15.72
N PHE A 223 18.76 14.52 14.52
CA PHE A 223 17.98 13.56 13.76
C PHE A 223 18.41 13.46 12.31
N LYS A 224 18.09 12.34 11.68
CA LYS A 224 18.20 12.11 10.23
C LYS A 224 17.04 11.28 9.72
N GLY A 225 16.57 11.56 8.51
CA GLY A 225 15.57 10.73 7.84
C GLY A 225 16.10 9.32 7.56
N HIS A 226 15.22 8.31 7.66
CA HIS A 226 15.57 6.95 7.25
C HIS A 226 15.61 6.83 5.73
N ALA A 227 14.55 7.25 5.05
CA ALA A 227 14.45 7.21 3.59
C ALA A 227 15.29 8.31 2.91
N VAL A 228 15.78 8.03 1.70
CA VAL A 228 16.40 9.05 0.84
C VAL A 228 15.37 10.12 0.48
N ALA A 229 15.80 11.36 0.30
CA ALA A 229 14.89 12.51 0.20
C ALA A 229 13.85 12.37 -0.92
N GLU A 230 14.22 11.84 -2.07
CA GLU A 230 13.36 11.68 -3.25
C GLU A 230 12.25 10.64 -3.09
N ASP A 231 12.42 9.67 -2.18
CA ASP A 231 11.49 8.56 -1.96
C ASP A 231 10.72 8.67 -0.64
N ARG A 232 10.86 9.78 0.07
CA ARG A 232 10.22 10.00 1.37
C ARG A 232 8.71 9.94 1.29
N SER A 233 8.11 9.12 2.14
CA SER A 233 6.65 9.01 2.26
C SER A 233 6.03 10.31 2.79
N ARG A 234 4.91 10.71 2.19
CA ARG A 234 4.05 11.80 2.71
C ARG A 234 3.08 11.30 3.78
N MET A 235 2.99 9.98 3.96
CA MET A 235 2.05 9.34 4.88
C MET A 235 2.71 8.82 6.15
N ASN A 236 3.97 8.38 6.07
CA ASN A 236 4.71 7.81 7.19
C ASN A 236 6.14 8.36 7.21
N ILE A 237 6.40 9.26 8.15
CA ILE A 237 7.69 9.92 8.27
C ILE A 237 8.54 9.15 9.27
N ASN A 238 9.59 8.51 8.78
CA ASN A 238 10.52 7.72 9.58
C ASN A 238 11.84 8.46 9.72
N PHE A 239 12.31 8.60 10.96
CA PHE A 239 13.56 9.25 11.29
C PHE A 239 14.24 8.58 12.48
N VAL A 240 15.53 8.72 12.56
CA VAL A 240 16.34 8.11 13.61
C VAL A 240 17.24 9.17 14.28
N PRO A 241 17.61 8.99 15.54
CA PRO A 241 18.59 9.88 16.14
C PRO A 241 19.95 9.70 15.47
N VAL A 242 20.76 10.74 15.42
CA VAL A 242 22.13 10.67 14.90
C VAL A 242 22.96 9.77 15.80
N HIS A 243 22.77 9.88 17.11
CA HIS A 243 23.37 9.04 18.14
C HIS A 243 22.28 8.07 18.66
N PRO A 244 22.43 6.75 18.44
CA PRO A 244 21.39 5.75 18.84
C PRO A 244 21.02 5.77 20.32
N GLU A 245 21.96 6.16 21.19
CA GLU A 245 21.76 6.30 22.65
C GLU A 245 20.73 7.37 23.02
N ASP A 246 20.44 8.33 22.15
CA ASP A 246 19.49 9.41 22.39
C ASP A 246 18.02 8.96 22.19
N GLU A 247 17.79 7.75 21.65
CA GLU A 247 16.42 7.25 21.41
C GLU A 247 15.56 7.24 22.67
N ALA A 248 16.11 6.73 23.77
CA ALA A 248 15.39 6.63 25.05
C ALA A 248 15.11 8.02 25.64
N ALA A 249 16.08 8.92 25.58
CA ALA A 249 15.95 10.29 26.09
C ALA A 249 14.87 11.07 25.31
N PHE A 250 14.81 10.92 24.00
CA PHE A 250 13.78 11.57 23.19
C PHE A 250 12.37 11.01 23.47
N LEU A 251 12.23 9.69 23.65
CA LEU A 251 10.94 9.09 24.00
C LEU A 251 10.41 9.60 25.36
N GLU A 252 11.29 9.82 26.34
CA GLU A 252 10.91 10.45 27.61
C GLU A 252 10.57 11.94 27.43
N PHE A 253 11.36 12.66 26.64
CA PHE A 253 11.16 14.09 26.37
C PHE A 253 9.79 14.38 25.77
N VAL A 254 9.28 13.53 24.86
CA VAL A 254 8.00 13.79 24.16
C VAL A 254 6.75 13.48 25.00
N LYS A 255 6.87 12.71 26.10
CA LYS A 255 5.73 12.32 26.94
C LYS A 255 4.90 13.50 27.49
N PRO A 256 5.50 14.55 28.07
CA PRO A 256 4.76 15.71 28.57
C PRO A 256 3.98 16.46 27.48
N TYR A 257 4.36 16.31 26.22
CA TYR A 257 3.69 16.92 25.08
C TYR A 257 2.55 16.07 24.50
N HIS A 258 2.16 14.99 25.19
CA HIS A 258 1.10 14.08 24.77
C HIS A 258 1.34 13.43 23.39
N ILE A 259 2.60 13.26 22.99
CA ILE A 259 2.97 12.56 21.76
C ILE A 259 3.07 11.07 22.08
N HIS A 260 2.13 10.29 21.54
CA HIS A 260 2.01 8.86 21.76
C HIS A 260 2.30 8.05 20.50
N GLY A 261 2.84 6.83 20.66
CA GLY A 261 3.03 5.89 19.55
C GLY A 261 4.10 6.28 18.54
N ILE A 262 4.99 7.23 18.86
CA ILE A 262 6.02 7.72 17.95
C ILE A 262 7.20 6.76 17.78
N LYS A 263 7.36 5.78 18.66
CA LYS A 263 8.44 4.79 18.56
C LYS A 263 8.39 4.07 17.21
N GLY A 264 9.52 3.99 16.53
CA GLY A 264 9.67 3.35 15.24
C GLY A 264 9.45 1.84 15.29
N TYR A 265 9.36 1.23 14.11
CA TYR A 265 9.17 -0.21 14.02
C TYR A 265 10.45 -0.94 14.44
N ARG A 266 10.29 -2.11 15.10
CA ARG A 266 11.39 -2.87 15.72
C ARG A 266 12.60 -3.13 14.81
N THR A 267 12.38 -3.31 13.50
CA THR A 267 13.46 -3.60 12.54
C THR A 267 14.20 -2.35 12.05
N VAL A 268 13.62 -1.16 12.21
CA VAL A 268 14.22 0.12 11.80
C VAL A 268 14.76 0.88 13.01
N GLY A 269 14.09 0.76 14.16
CA GLY A 269 14.36 1.60 15.33
C GLY A 269 13.86 3.03 15.16
N GLY A 270 14.38 3.93 15.96
CA GLY A 270 14.09 5.35 15.90
C GLY A 270 12.61 5.70 16.09
N PHE A 271 12.08 6.55 15.23
CA PHE A 271 10.77 7.16 15.38
C PHE A 271 9.97 7.12 14.09
N ARG A 272 8.64 7.12 14.23
CA ARG A 272 7.71 7.15 13.10
C ARG A 272 6.49 8.02 13.43
N ALA A 273 6.30 9.04 12.66
CA ALA A 273 5.11 9.88 12.68
C ALA A 273 4.17 9.54 11.51
#